data_0d15ce53845f5b728706ad6c79cb2ae0
#
_entry.id   0d15ce53845f5b728706ad6c79cb2ae0
#
_cell.length_a   1.000
_cell.length_b   1.000
_cell.length_c   1.000
_cell.angle_alpha   90.00
_cell.angle_beta   90.00
_cell.angle_gamma   90.00
#
_symmetry.space_group_name_H-M   'P 1'
#
loop_
_entity.id
_entity.type
_entity.pdbx_description
1 polymer ?
#
loop_
_entity_poly.entity_id
_entity_poly.type
_entity_poly.pdbx_seq_one_letter_code
_entity_poly.pdbx_strand_id
1 'polypeptide(L)'
;MKKNLFLLLILSSFFSNSQNEIKRELGDFYKIQTYDLLKVNLVKSDKNHVIISGQHPNYVVVKNKNGELKIRMGIEKRLSGSETKVDLYYKTIYRIEAKEGSVVFSKDSVSEPSLFLKSESGSTISLKLKTSDLSARAITGGKVSITGTANHNEIDAY
;
A
#
# COMPACT_ATOMS: atom_id res chain seq x y z
N MET A 1 -58.52 -13.89 -31.92
CA MET A 1 -58.00 -13.22 -30.69
C MET A 1 -56.53 -13.56 -30.61
N LYS A 2 -55.64 -12.63 -31.01
CA LYS A 2 -54.18 -12.81 -31.01
C LYS A 2 -53.63 -12.16 -29.71
N LYS A 3 -53.11 -12.98 -28.82
CA LYS A 3 -52.41 -12.50 -27.60
C LYS A 3 -50.99 -12.15 -28.00
N ASN A 4 -50.65 -10.90 -28.09
CA ASN A 4 -49.29 -10.41 -28.24
C ASN A 4 -48.57 -10.50 -26.87
N LEU A 5 -47.69 -11.47 -26.77
CA LEU A 5 -46.76 -11.61 -25.63
C LEU A 5 -45.59 -10.64 -25.86
N PHE A 6 -45.64 -9.46 -25.21
CA PHE A 6 -44.60 -8.50 -25.24
C PHE A 6 -43.49 -8.93 -24.28
N LEU A 7 -42.50 -9.63 -24.85
CA LEU A 7 -41.30 -10.05 -24.08
C LEU A 7 -40.42 -8.83 -23.85
N LEU A 8 -40.57 -8.20 -22.68
CA LEU A 8 -39.74 -7.09 -22.24
C LEU A 8 -38.36 -7.65 -21.89
N LEU A 9 -37.45 -7.59 -22.85
CA LEU A 9 -36.03 -7.92 -22.65
C LEU A 9 -35.40 -6.78 -21.84
N ILE A 10 -35.36 -6.96 -20.50
CA ILE A 10 -34.60 -6.07 -19.61
C ILE A 10 -33.13 -6.38 -19.88
N LEU A 11 -32.51 -5.62 -20.76
CA LEU A 11 -31.06 -5.53 -20.86
C LEU A 11 -30.58 -4.82 -19.61
N SER A 12 -30.31 -5.56 -18.55
CA SER A 12 -29.53 -5.07 -17.42
C SER A 12 -28.10 -4.87 -17.90
N SER A 13 -27.84 -3.65 -18.34
CA SER A 13 -26.49 -3.16 -18.59
C SER A 13 -25.73 -3.20 -17.26
N PHE A 14 -24.98 -4.25 -17.04
CA PHE A 14 -23.94 -4.24 -16.02
C PHE A 14 -22.93 -3.18 -16.43
N PHE A 15 -23.10 -1.98 -15.91
CA PHE A 15 -22.02 -1.00 -15.89
C PHE A 15 -20.92 -1.58 -15.01
N SER A 16 -20.06 -2.39 -15.62
CA SER A 16 -18.78 -2.72 -15.04
C SER A 16 -18.01 -1.41 -14.92
N ASN A 17 -18.00 -0.82 -13.74
CA ASN A 17 -17.04 0.22 -13.41
C ASN A 17 -15.66 -0.45 -13.52
N SER A 18 -15.08 -0.44 -14.70
CA SER A 18 -13.68 -0.73 -14.92
C SER A 18 -12.89 0.37 -14.20
N GLN A 19 -12.65 0.18 -12.90
CA GLN A 19 -11.64 0.98 -12.22
C GLN A 19 -10.35 0.73 -13.00
N ASN A 20 -9.74 1.79 -13.52
CA ASN A 20 -8.46 1.71 -14.20
C ASN A 20 -7.41 1.22 -13.19
N GLU A 21 -7.25 -0.10 -13.12
CA GLU A 21 -6.22 -0.73 -12.31
C GLU A 21 -4.96 -0.93 -13.14
N ILE A 22 -3.83 -0.59 -12.55
CA ILE A 22 -2.52 -0.80 -13.16
C ILE A 22 -1.79 -1.86 -12.37
N LYS A 23 -1.50 -2.99 -13.01
CA LYS A 23 -0.65 -4.04 -12.45
C LYS A 23 0.76 -3.94 -13.02
N ARG A 24 1.77 -4.03 -12.14
CA ARG A 24 3.19 -4.06 -12.53
C ARG A 24 3.91 -5.12 -11.73
N GLU A 25 4.67 -5.99 -12.41
CA GLU A 25 5.60 -6.90 -11.77
C GLU A 25 6.81 -6.13 -11.25
N LEU A 26 7.33 -6.55 -10.09
CA LEU A 26 8.47 -5.92 -9.44
C LEU A 26 9.60 -6.92 -9.27
N GLY A 27 10.84 -6.46 -9.39
CA GLY A 27 12.00 -7.22 -8.96
C GLY A 27 12.05 -7.37 -7.44
N ASP A 28 13.01 -8.13 -6.93
CA ASP A 28 13.17 -8.32 -5.50
C ASP A 28 13.52 -7.00 -4.80
N PHE A 29 12.90 -6.80 -3.64
CA PHE A 29 13.15 -5.65 -2.77
C PHE A 29 13.05 -6.10 -1.30
N TYR A 30 13.66 -5.31 -0.44
CA TYR A 30 13.67 -5.55 1.00
C TYR A 30 13.26 -4.31 1.80
N LYS A 31 13.22 -3.15 1.14
CA LYS A 31 12.83 -1.87 1.72
C LYS A 31 11.79 -1.19 0.86
N ILE A 32 10.79 -0.59 1.50
CA ILE A 32 9.84 0.30 0.83
C ILE A 32 9.91 1.70 1.41
N GLN A 33 9.68 2.68 0.55
CA GLN A 33 9.49 4.09 0.90
C GLN A 33 8.24 4.60 0.19
N THR A 34 7.29 5.13 0.94
CA THR A 34 6.03 5.65 0.42
C THR A 34 5.91 7.14 0.67
N TYR A 35 5.27 7.87 -0.26
CA TYR A 35 5.20 9.33 -0.24
C TYR A 35 3.84 9.85 -0.70
N ASP A 36 3.66 11.18 -0.66
CA ASP A 36 2.63 11.93 -1.37
C ASP A 36 1.19 11.52 -1.03
N LEU A 37 0.87 11.30 0.24
CA LEU A 37 -0.47 10.94 0.73
C LEU A 37 -0.98 9.57 0.22
N LEU A 38 -0.16 8.76 -0.45
CA LEU A 38 -0.56 7.45 -0.96
C LEU A 38 -1.00 6.51 0.17
N LYS A 39 -2.03 5.71 -0.12
CA LYS A 39 -2.50 4.63 0.75
C LYS A 39 -1.95 3.30 0.25
N VAL A 40 -1.01 2.72 0.98
CA VAL A 40 -0.32 1.48 0.60
C VAL A 40 -0.70 0.34 1.53
N ASN A 41 -1.35 -0.67 0.98
CA ASN A 41 -1.69 -1.91 1.66
C ASN A 41 -0.62 -2.97 1.36
N LEU A 42 -0.05 -3.56 2.39
CA LEU A 42 0.94 -4.62 2.28
C LEU A 42 0.23 -5.98 2.26
N VAL A 43 0.52 -6.79 1.24
CA VAL A 43 -0.05 -8.12 1.06
C VAL A 43 1.09 -9.13 0.92
N LYS A 44 1.17 -10.10 1.84
CA LYS A 44 2.16 -11.20 1.73
C LYS A 44 1.85 -12.05 0.51
N SER A 45 2.87 -12.38 -0.29
CA SER A 45 2.72 -13.11 -1.54
C SER A 45 3.98 -13.90 -1.87
N ASP A 46 3.90 -14.83 -2.79
CA ASP A 46 5.03 -15.55 -3.38
C ASP A 46 5.71 -14.78 -4.52
N LYS A 47 5.09 -13.68 -4.98
CA LYS A 47 5.58 -12.82 -6.06
C LYS A 47 5.51 -11.35 -5.69
N ASN A 48 6.54 -10.60 -6.09
CA ASN A 48 6.57 -9.16 -5.92
C ASN A 48 5.83 -8.48 -7.07
N HIS A 49 4.72 -7.83 -6.79
CA HIS A 49 3.99 -7.01 -7.77
C HIS A 49 3.19 -5.91 -7.06
N VAL A 50 2.68 -4.99 -7.83
CA VAL A 50 1.85 -3.91 -7.33
C VAL A 50 0.59 -3.78 -8.17
N ILE A 51 -0.54 -3.51 -7.51
CA ILE A 51 -1.81 -3.11 -8.12
C ILE A 51 -2.12 -1.70 -7.66
N ILE A 52 -2.34 -0.79 -8.60
CA ILE A 52 -2.61 0.62 -8.34
C ILE A 52 -4.00 0.94 -8.85
N SER A 53 -4.83 1.55 -8.01
CA SER A 53 -6.23 1.87 -8.31
C SER A 53 -6.65 3.21 -7.71
N GLY A 54 -7.88 3.65 -7.99
CA GLY A 54 -8.44 4.91 -7.50
C GLY A 54 -8.17 6.08 -8.44
N GLN A 55 -8.01 7.28 -7.90
CA GLN A 55 -7.73 8.47 -8.69
C GLN A 55 -6.24 8.52 -9.08
N HIS A 56 -5.99 8.91 -10.32
CA HIS A 56 -4.63 9.15 -10.84
C HIS A 56 -3.65 7.96 -10.81
N PRO A 57 -4.07 6.70 -11.07
CA PRO A 57 -3.17 5.55 -10.97
C PRO A 57 -2.00 5.63 -11.95
N ASN A 58 -2.19 6.26 -13.13
CA ASN A 58 -1.14 6.48 -14.14
C ASN A 58 0.00 7.40 -13.67
N TYR A 59 -0.27 8.24 -12.66
CA TYR A 59 0.73 9.16 -12.11
C TYR A 59 1.53 8.57 -10.94
N VAL A 60 1.26 7.32 -10.56
CA VAL A 60 2.08 6.65 -9.54
C VAL A 60 3.38 6.15 -10.15
N VAL A 61 4.48 6.63 -9.61
CA VAL A 61 5.83 6.22 -9.96
C VAL A 61 6.29 5.15 -8.97
N VAL A 62 6.57 3.96 -9.47
CA VAL A 62 7.13 2.85 -8.72
C VAL A 62 8.52 2.58 -9.25
N LYS A 63 9.55 2.75 -8.42
CA LYS A 63 10.95 2.58 -8.81
C LYS A 63 11.67 1.68 -7.81
N ASN A 64 12.20 0.58 -8.28
CA ASN A 64 13.09 -0.28 -7.51
C ASN A 64 14.55 0.00 -7.94
N LYS A 65 15.39 0.33 -6.99
CA LYS A 65 16.82 0.50 -7.19
C LYS A 65 17.57 -0.22 -6.07
N ASN A 66 18.35 -1.23 -6.43
CA ASN A 66 19.15 -2.01 -5.49
C ASN A 66 18.33 -2.58 -4.30
N GLY A 67 17.10 -3.04 -4.55
CA GLY A 67 16.24 -3.59 -3.51
C GLY A 67 15.49 -2.56 -2.65
N GLU A 68 15.65 -1.26 -2.93
CA GLU A 68 14.86 -0.19 -2.33
C GLU A 68 13.74 0.22 -3.28
N LEU A 69 12.50 -0.07 -2.90
CA LEU A 69 11.31 0.27 -3.66
C LEU A 69 10.75 1.61 -3.20
N LYS A 70 10.70 2.59 -4.10
CA LYS A 70 10.05 3.89 -3.88
C LYS A 70 8.71 3.94 -4.59
N ILE A 71 7.66 4.34 -3.87
CA ILE A 71 6.31 4.51 -4.39
C ILE A 71 5.86 5.94 -4.07
N ARG A 72 5.63 6.73 -5.10
CA ARG A 72 5.27 8.14 -4.96
C ARG A 72 4.39 8.62 -6.11
N MET A 73 3.78 9.76 -5.99
CA MET A 73 3.16 10.45 -7.12
C MET A 73 4.21 11.04 -8.05
N GLY A 74 3.89 11.12 -9.33
CA GLY A 74 4.67 11.91 -10.29
C GLY A 74 4.61 13.40 -9.94
N ILE A 75 5.58 14.17 -10.43
CA ILE A 75 5.76 15.58 -10.07
C ILE A 75 4.51 16.44 -10.37
N GLU A 76 3.76 16.10 -11.42
CA GLU A 76 2.53 16.81 -11.82
C GLU A 76 1.36 16.59 -10.85
N LYS A 77 1.40 15.53 -10.04
CA LYS A 77 0.38 15.13 -9.08
C LYS A 77 0.94 14.92 -7.68
N ARG A 78 2.04 15.61 -7.37
CA ARG A 78 2.64 15.56 -6.05
C ARG A 78 1.62 15.95 -4.97
N LEU A 79 1.62 15.23 -3.83
CA LEU A 79 0.67 15.39 -2.73
C LEU A 79 -0.82 15.21 -3.11
N SER A 80 -1.12 14.52 -4.22
CA SER A 80 -2.50 14.21 -4.65
C SER A 80 -2.83 12.72 -4.54
N GLY A 81 -2.11 11.97 -3.72
CA GLY A 81 -2.25 10.52 -3.61
C GLY A 81 -3.36 10.04 -2.66
N SER A 82 -4.08 10.94 -1.96
CA SER A 82 -5.06 10.58 -0.92
C SER A 82 -6.18 9.65 -1.38
N GLU A 83 -6.59 9.75 -2.65
CA GLU A 83 -7.60 8.90 -3.29
C GLU A 83 -6.99 7.80 -4.19
N THR A 84 -5.67 7.63 -4.14
CA THR A 84 -4.94 6.60 -4.86
C THR A 84 -4.54 5.47 -3.91
N LYS A 85 -4.92 4.26 -4.26
CA LYS A 85 -4.63 3.04 -3.49
C LYS A 85 -3.56 2.23 -4.18
N VAL A 86 -2.68 1.65 -3.39
CA VAL A 86 -1.60 0.79 -3.85
C VAL A 86 -1.64 -0.50 -3.03
N ASP A 87 -1.99 -1.61 -3.65
CA ASP A 87 -1.83 -2.93 -3.05
C ASP A 87 -0.46 -3.47 -3.46
N LEU A 88 0.47 -3.50 -2.49
CA LEU A 88 1.83 -3.95 -2.69
C LEU A 88 1.98 -5.39 -2.21
N TYR A 89 2.15 -6.30 -3.15
CA TYR A 89 2.40 -7.71 -2.91
C TYR A 89 3.90 -7.95 -2.76
N TYR A 90 4.32 -8.56 -1.65
CA TYR A 90 5.73 -8.72 -1.32
C TYR A 90 6.08 -10.15 -0.86
N LYS A 91 7.28 -10.61 -1.22
CA LYS A 91 7.85 -11.88 -0.76
C LYS A 91 8.46 -11.75 0.62
N THR A 92 9.32 -10.77 0.79
CA THR A 92 9.99 -10.44 2.05
C THR A 92 10.15 -8.94 2.17
N ILE A 93 10.09 -8.43 3.40
CA ILE A 93 10.32 -7.02 3.68
C ILE A 93 10.88 -6.87 5.09
N TYR A 94 11.91 -6.06 5.27
CA TYR A 94 12.42 -5.79 6.60
C TYR A 94 12.43 -4.30 6.95
N ARG A 95 12.23 -3.41 5.99
CA ARG A 95 12.21 -1.96 6.24
C ARG A 95 11.06 -1.25 5.55
N ILE A 96 10.28 -0.53 6.33
CA ILE A 96 9.09 0.20 5.88
C ILE A 96 9.24 1.65 6.32
N GLU A 97 9.27 2.58 5.36
CA GLU A 97 9.33 4.01 5.61
C GLU A 97 8.12 4.71 4.97
N ALA A 98 7.34 5.39 5.77
CA ALA A 98 6.23 6.22 5.33
C ALA A 98 6.58 7.71 5.51
N LYS A 99 6.32 8.51 4.48
CA LYS A 99 6.70 9.92 4.39
C LYS A 99 5.60 10.75 3.73
N GLU A 100 5.64 12.07 3.96
CA GLU A 100 4.78 13.03 3.27
C GLU A 100 3.29 12.65 3.33
N GLY A 101 2.79 12.38 4.54
CA GLY A 101 1.40 12.06 4.79
C GLY A 101 0.92 10.71 4.25
N SER A 102 1.81 9.86 3.72
CA SER A 102 1.41 8.53 3.23
C SER A 102 0.97 7.61 4.36
N VAL A 103 0.11 6.65 4.03
CA VAL A 103 -0.42 5.67 4.97
C VAL A 103 -0.02 4.29 4.52
N VAL A 104 0.71 3.56 5.36
CA VAL A 104 1.05 2.15 5.13
C VAL A 104 0.30 1.29 6.14
N PHE A 105 -0.39 0.29 5.65
CA PHE A 105 -1.15 -0.64 6.50
C PHE A 105 -1.12 -2.05 5.93
N SER A 106 -1.54 -3.03 6.73
CA SER A 106 -1.80 -4.39 6.28
C SER A 106 -3.09 -4.91 6.91
N LYS A 107 -3.89 -5.63 6.14
CA LYS A 107 -5.09 -6.34 6.63
C LYS A 107 -4.69 -7.58 7.41
N ASP A 108 -3.64 -8.27 6.95
CA ASP A 108 -3.11 -9.47 7.55
C ASP A 108 -1.89 -9.17 8.43
N SER A 109 -1.52 -10.14 9.26
CA SER A 109 -0.32 -10.00 10.07
C SER A 109 0.94 -10.07 9.22
N VAL A 110 1.79 -9.05 9.34
CA VAL A 110 3.13 -9.04 8.75
C VAL A 110 4.04 -9.91 9.62
N SER A 111 4.53 -11.00 9.06
CA SER A 111 5.40 -11.96 9.76
C SER A 111 6.76 -12.01 9.09
N GLU A 112 7.74 -11.36 9.71
CA GLU A 112 9.14 -11.29 9.26
C GLU A 112 10.08 -11.41 10.46
N PRO A 113 11.29 -11.96 10.30
CA PRO A 113 12.23 -12.12 11.42
C PRO A 113 12.62 -10.79 12.07
N SER A 114 12.82 -9.75 11.27
CA SER A 114 13.19 -8.41 11.72
C SER A 114 12.43 -7.36 10.94
N LEU A 115 11.95 -6.32 11.61
CA LEU A 115 11.23 -5.19 11.00
C LEU A 115 11.76 -3.87 11.53
N PHE A 116 12.11 -2.98 10.61
CA PHE A 116 12.36 -1.57 10.89
C PHE A 116 11.23 -0.73 10.30
N LEU A 117 10.55 0.04 11.14
CA LEU A 117 9.44 0.93 10.75
C LEU A 117 9.85 2.38 11.01
N LYS A 118 9.65 3.25 10.02
CA LYS A 118 9.87 4.69 10.18
C LYS A 118 8.71 5.47 9.59
N SER A 119 8.08 6.29 10.40
CA SER A 119 7.03 7.21 9.97
C SER A 119 7.49 8.65 10.21
N GLU A 120 7.43 9.48 9.16
CA GLU A 120 7.86 10.88 9.24
C GLU A 120 6.97 11.80 8.41
N SER A 121 7.01 13.12 8.71
CA SER A 121 6.29 14.14 7.95
C SER A 121 4.78 13.88 7.84
N GLY A 122 4.13 13.65 8.96
CA GLY A 122 2.68 13.47 9.07
C GLY A 122 2.16 12.13 8.53
N SER A 123 3.03 11.18 8.21
CA SER A 123 2.62 9.87 7.72
C SER A 123 2.15 8.91 8.81
N THR A 124 1.59 7.78 8.42
CA THR A 124 1.10 6.76 9.35
C THR A 124 1.50 5.36 8.88
N ILE A 125 2.01 4.55 9.82
CA ILE A 125 2.19 3.11 9.64
C ILE A 125 1.27 2.41 10.64
N SER A 126 0.39 1.52 10.18
CA SER A 126 -0.55 0.77 11.02
C SER A 126 -0.51 -0.71 10.67
N LEU A 127 0.14 -1.52 11.52
CA LEU A 127 0.39 -2.93 11.23
C LEU A 127 0.01 -3.83 12.40
N LYS A 128 -0.53 -5.00 12.06
CA LYS A 128 -0.50 -6.16 12.92
C LYS A 128 0.75 -6.98 12.55
N LEU A 129 1.59 -7.33 13.51
CA LEU A 129 2.84 -8.00 13.21
C LEU A 129 3.21 -9.12 14.17
N LYS A 130 4.06 -10.01 13.67
CA LYS A 130 4.77 -11.03 14.44
C LYS A 130 6.22 -11.03 13.97
N THR A 131 7.14 -10.67 14.86
CA THR A 131 8.57 -10.54 14.53
C THR A 131 9.43 -10.95 15.71
N SER A 132 10.71 -11.26 15.50
CA SER A 132 11.67 -11.40 16.58
C SER A 132 12.21 -10.04 17.02
N ASP A 133 12.61 -9.22 16.05
CA ASP A 133 13.23 -7.93 16.32
C ASP A 133 12.44 -6.80 15.65
N LEU A 134 12.04 -5.82 16.44
CA LEU A 134 11.30 -4.65 15.99
C LEU A 134 12.05 -3.36 16.36
N SER A 135 12.32 -2.52 15.37
CA SER A 135 12.69 -1.13 15.60
C SER A 135 11.64 -0.22 14.97
N ALA A 136 11.04 0.66 15.75
CA ALA A 136 9.99 1.56 15.28
C ALA A 136 10.32 3.01 15.65
N ARG A 137 10.23 3.88 14.66
CA ARG A 137 10.60 5.30 14.82
C ARG A 137 9.51 6.20 14.24
N ALA A 138 9.01 7.12 15.07
CA ALA A 138 8.03 8.14 14.67
C ALA A 138 8.61 9.54 14.89
N ILE A 139 8.75 10.32 13.83
CA ILE A 139 9.36 11.66 13.89
C ILE A 139 8.56 12.68 13.07
N THR A 140 8.68 13.94 13.41
CA THR A 140 8.09 15.06 12.63
C THR A 140 6.59 14.84 12.36
N GLY A 141 5.81 14.53 13.41
CA GLY A 141 4.37 14.26 13.29
C GLY A 141 4.01 12.92 12.67
N GLY A 142 4.99 12.04 12.45
CA GLY A 142 4.74 10.66 12.03
C GLY A 142 4.04 9.85 13.11
N LYS A 143 3.27 8.82 12.71
CA LYS A 143 2.56 7.92 13.62
C LYS A 143 2.85 6.47 13.29
N VAL A 144 3.19 5.67 14.29
CA VAL A 144 3.34 4.21 14.17
C VAL A 144 2.38 3.54 15.16
N SER A 145 1.45 2.74 14.65
CA SER A 145 0.48 1.96 15.42
C SER A 145 0.73 0.48 15.18
N ILE A 146 1.05 -0.25 16.22
CA ILE A 146 1.45 -1.66 16.13
C ILE A 146 0.60 -2.48 17.08
N THR A 147 0.12 -3.62 16.59
CA THR A 147 -0.46 -4.69 17.40
C THR A 147 0.24 -6.00 17.08
N GLY A 148 0.40 -6.89 18.06
CA GLY A 148 1.03 -8.19 17.84
C GLY A 148 2.16 -8.49 18.82
N THR A 149 3.17 -9.24 18.37
CA THR A 149 4.26 -9.73 19.23
C THR A 149 5.63 -9.43 18.61
N ALA A 150 6.58 -9.02 19.47
CA ALA A 150 7.99 -8.93 19.19
C ALA A 150 8.77 -9.46 20.38
N ASN A 151 9.88 -10.18 20.16
CA ASN A 151 10.73 -10.65 21.27
C ASN A 151 11.60 -9.52 21.80
N HIS A 152 12.13 -8.70 20.89
CA HIS A 152 12.90 -7.50 21.21
C HIS A 152 12.27 -6.31 20.49
N ASN A 153 12.17 -5.18 21.19
CA ASN A 153 11.65 -3.96 20.54
C ASN A 153 12.44 -2.72 21.00
N GLU A 154 12.64 -1.82 20.06
CA GLU A 154 13.18 -0.47 20.26
C GLU A 154 12.20 0.52 19.63
N ILE A 155 11.70 1.46 20.42
CA ILE A 155 10.68 2.42 19.96
C ILE A 155 11.11 3.84 20.32
N ASP A 156 11.26 4.67 19.27
CA ASP A 156 11.61 6.09 19.40
C ASP A 156 10.47 6.96 18.88
N ALA A 157 10.15 8.04 19.60
CA ALA A 157 9.18 9.06 19.18
C ALA A 157 9.70 10.46 19.53
N TYR A 158 9.71 11.37 18.52
CA TYR A 158 10.17 12.74 18.66
C TYR A 158 9.18 13.73 18.05
#